data_81c8443e2697d2ef2649ad2e1401b8d2
#
_entry.id   81c8443e2697d2ef2649ad2e1401b8d2
#
_cell.length_a   1.000
_cell.length_b   1.000
_cell.length_c   1.000
_cell.angle_alpha   90.00
_cell.angle_beta   90.00
_cell.angle_gamma   90.00
#
_symmetry.space_group_name_H-M   'P 1'
#
loop_
_entity.id
_entity.type
_entity.pdbx_description
1 polymer ?
#
loop_
_entity_poly.entity_id
_entity_poly.type
_entity_poly.pdbx_seq_one_letter_code
_entity_poly.pdbx_strand_id
1 'polypeptide(L)'
;MGIQDRDWYREAQKEQDSKFARAEKSKFDSQKRYSVVSRGNRWAPLGIVVFWLTIMAALYFGFKQYEQPKTVISANGDVVIKRARDGHFYVAGHVNGNPVKFLVDTGASLVGVSEKFAQKAGLVGGEPTVFKTANGELSGRIIANVPIHVGSIAVSGLRVGVGLEGHEVYDALLGQNFLSKFDVLLRQDQMILRKR
;
A
#
# COMPACT_ATOMS: atom_id res chain seq x y z
N MET A 1 -62.01 77.80 21.95
CA MET A 1 -61.04 77.16 21.05
C MET A 1 -59.92 76.59 21.90
N GLY A 2 -59.88 75.27 22.03
CA GLY A 2 -58.56 74.77 22.35
C GLY A 2 -58.44 73.61 23.31
N ILE A 3 -59.40 72.78 23.69
CA ILE A 3 -59.16 71.58 24.56
C ILE A 3 -59.17 70.29 23.77
N GLN A 4 -59.85 70.23 22.64
CA GLN A 4 -59.88 69.01 21.79
C GLN A 4 -58.63 68.73 20.96
N ASP A 5 -57.87 69.79 20.64
CA ASP A 5 -56.64 69.64 19.85
C ASP A 5 -55.46 69.01 20.60
N ARG A 6 -55.50 68.96 21.94
CA ARG A 6 -54.42 68.37 22.76
C ARG A 6 -54.51 66.85 22.84
N ASP A 7 -55.71 66.29 22.79
CA ASP A 7 -55.91 64.87 22.94
C ASP A 7 -55.50 64.15 21.65
N TRP A 8 -55.83 64.71 20.49
CA TRP A 8 -55.35 64.18 19.20
C TRP A 8 -53.83 64.22 19.10
N TYR A 9 -53.15 65.28 19.56
CA TYR A 9 -51.69 65.30 19.53
C TYR A 9 -51.03 64.27 20.46
N ARG A 10 -51.65 64.02 21.60
CA ARG A 10 -51.22 62.97 22.55
C ARG A 10 -51.42 61.54 22.01
N GLU A 11 -52.49 61.30 21.28
CA GLU A 11 -52.77 60.04 20.64
C GLU A 11 -51.77 59.79 19.50
N ALA A 12 -51.50 60.76 18.67
CA ALA A 12 -50.50 60.69 17.60
C ALA A 12 -49.10 60.40 18.14
N GLN A 13 -48.72 61.05 19.26
CA GLN A 13 -47.42 60.75 19.92
C GLN A 13 -47.36 59.38 20.49
N LYS A 14 -48.40 58.86 21.15
CA LYS A 14 -48.47 57.51 21.66
C LYS A 14 -48.37 56.49 20.54
N GLU A 15 -48.95 56.75 19.39
CA GLU A 15 -48.88 55.86 18.24
C GLU A 15 -47.47 55.86 17.62
N GLN A 16 -46.82 57.00 17.54
CA GLN A 16 -45.43 57.07 17.11
C GLN A 16 -44.50 56.31 18.09
N ASP A 17 -44.61 56.57 19.39
CA ASP A 17 -43.78 55.89 20.41
C ASP A 17 -44.00 54.37 20.40
N SER A 18 -45.25 53.93 20.18
CA SER A 18 -45.51 52.50 20.07
C SER A 18 -44.89 51.85 18.80
N LYS A 19 -44.89 52.58 17.69
CA LYS A 19 -44.23 52.15 16.44
C LYS A 19 -42.69 52.09 16.61
N PHE A 20 -42.09 53.07 17.26
CA PHE A 20 -40.66 53.07 17.58
C PHE A 20 -40.28 51.94 18.52
N ALA A 21 -41.04 51.73 19.62
CA ALA A 21 -40.79 50.64 20.55
C ALA A 21 -40.95 49.25 19.90
N ARG A 22 -41.92 49.12 18.96
CA ARG A 22 -42.12 47.87 18.19
C ARG A 22 -40.99 47.61 17.20
N ALA A 23 -40.48 48.65 16.54
CA ALA A 23 -39.34 48.58 15.60
C ALA A 23 -38.04 48.25 16.34
N GLU A 24 -37.81 48.84 17.50
CA GLU A 24 -36.65 48.56 18.35
C GLU A 24 -36.64 47.14 18.89
N LYS A 25 -37.81 46.67 19.34
CA LYS A 25 -38.01 45.29 19.80
C LYS A 25 -37.79 44.29 18.68
N SER A 26 -38.22 44.58 17.45
CA SER A 26 -38.00 43.74 16.27
C SER A 26 -36.52 43.66 15.87
N LYS A 27 -35.78 44.78 15.97
CA LYS A 27 -34.32 44.80 15.73
C LYS A 27 -33.57 44.01 16.81
N PHE A 28 -33.98 44.14 18.06
CA PHE A 28 -33.38 43.40 19.16
C PHE A 28 -33.61 41.88 19.05
N ASP A 29 -34.81 41.47 18.66
CA ASP A 29 -35.18 40.05 18.45
C ASP A 29 -34.47 39.47 17.21
N SER A 30 -34.28 40.26 16.15
CA SER A 30 -33.51 39.82 14.99
C SER A 30 -32.02 39.63 15.31
N GLN A 31 -31.43 40.52 16.10
CA GLN A 31 -30.04 40.36 16.55
C GLN A 31 -29.85 39.14 17.46
N LYS A 32 -30.83 38.79 18.27
CA LYS A 32 -30.77 37.62 19.14
C LYS A 32 -30.82 36.30 18.34
N ARG A 33 -31.42 36.28 17.17
CA ARG A 33 -31.49 35.09 16.30
C ARG A 33 -30.16 34.73 15.62
N TYR A 34 -29.24 35.68 15.47
CA TYR A 34 -27.94 35.45 14.86
C TYR A 34 -26.84 35.03 15.84
N SER A 35 -27.12 35.02 17.14
CA SER A 35 -26.13 34.65 18.16
C SER A 35 -26.13 33.17 18.56
N VAL A 36 -26.93 32.31 17.89
CA VAL A 36 -26.74 30.85 17.96
C VAL A 36 -25.68 30.45 16.94
N VAL A 37 -24.49 31.04 17.02
CA VAL A 37 -23.31 30.37 16.51
C VAL A 37 -23.11 29.18 17.41
N SER A 38 -23.54 28.03 16.93
CA SER A 38 -23.22 26.75 17.55
C SER A 38 -21.71 26.77 17.79
N ARG A 39 -21.29 26.57 19.01
CA ARG A 39 -19.90 26.27 19.36
C ARG A 39 -19.58 25.00 18.62
N GLY A 40 -19.25 25.11 17.32
CA GLY A 40 -18.87 24.02 16.46
C GLY A 40 -17.77 23.28 17.19
N ASN A 41 -18.00 22.01 17.45
CA ASN A 41 -17.04 21.15 18.09
C ASN A 41 -15.73 21.24 17.27
N ARG A 42 -14.73 21.94 17.80
CA ARG A 42 -13.44 22.20 17.13
C ARG A 42 -12.72 20.91 16.79
N TRP A 43 -13.20 19.77 17.32
CA TRP A 43 -12.71 18.42 17.09
C TRP A 43 -13.42 17.69 15.94
N ALA A 44 -14.56 18.21 15.46
CA ALA A 44 -15.30 17.59 14.36
C ALA A 44 -14.46 17.39 13.09
N PRO A 45 -13.65 18.39 12.63
CA PRO A 45 -12.79 18.15 11.46
C PRO A 45 -11.68 17.12 11.72
N LEU A 46 -11.18 17.05 12.95
CA LEU A 46 -10.18 16.03 13.34
C LEU A 46 -10.74 14.62 13.28
N GLY A 47 -12.00 14.41 13.70
CA GLY A 47 -12.69 13.12 13.60
C GLY A 47 -12.83 12.65 12.15
N ILE A 48 -13.15 13.58 11.24
CA ILE A 48 -13.26 13.27 9.80
C ILE A 48 -11.91 12.89 9.21
N VAL A 49 -10.84 13.61 9.57
CA VAL A 49 -9.47 13.29 9.11
C VAL A 49 -9.03 11.91 9.60
N VAL A 50 -9.23 11.61 10.89
CA VAL A 50 -8.89 10.28 11.45
C VAL A 50 -9.70 9.18 10.77
N PHE A 51 -10.98 9.38 10.52
CA PHE A 51 -11.84 8.42 9.81
C PHE A 51 -11.31 8.13 8.39
N TRP A 52 -10.97 9.15 7.62
CA TRP A 52 -10.41 8.95 6.27
C TRP A 52 -9.03 8.31 6.29
N LEU A 53 -8.17 8.65 7.25
CA LEU A 53 -6.87 8.00 7.43
C LEU A 53 -7.03 6.51 7.77
N THR A 54 -8.02 6.15 8.59
CA THR A 54 -8.30 4.75 8.93
C THR A 54 -8.79 3.97 7.71
N ILE A 55 -9.68 4.56 6.90
CA ILE A 55 -10.14 3.95 5.64
C ILE A 55 -8.97 3.79 4.66
N MET A 56 -8.16 4.84 4.47
CA MET A 56 -6.98 4.77 3.59
C MET A 56 -5.98 3.70 4.05
N ALA A 57 -5.73 3.61 5.36
CA ALA A 57 -4.88 2.55 5.93
C ALA A 57 -5.49 1.16 5.70
N ALA A 58 -6.79 0.97 5.94
CA ALA A 58 -7.49 -0.29 5.71
C ALA A 58 -7.45 -0.70 4.22
N LEU A 59 -7.68 0.24 3.31
CA LEU A 59 -7.56 0.01 1.86
C LEU A 59 -6.12 -0.32 1.46
N TYR A 60 -5.13 0.40 1.99
CA TYR A 60 -3.71 0.14 1.73
C TYR A 60 -3.29 -1.27 2.19
N PHE A 61 -3.63 -1.65 3.42
CA PHE A 61 -3.34 -2.98 3.95
C PHE A 61 -4.12 -4.08 3.22
N GLY A 62 -5.39 -3.84 2.88
CA GLY A 62 -6.21 -4.77 2.10
C GLY A 62 -5.64 -4.98 0.69
N PHE A 63 -5.21 -3.92 0.02
CA PHE A 63 -4.60 -4.00 -1.31
C PHE A 63 -3.26 -4.74 -1.28
N LYS A 64 -2.41 -4.44 -0.29
CA LYS A 64 -1.13 -5.11 -0.10
C LYS A 64 -1.29 -6.62 0.18
N GLN A 65 -2.32 -7.02 0.92
CA GLN A 65 -2.63 -8.43 1.17
C GLN A 65 -3.16 -9.13 -0.09
N TYR A 66 -3.87 -8.41 -0.96
CA TYR A 66 -4.44 -8.95 -2.20
C TYR A 66 -3.36 -9.22 -3.27
N GLU A 67 -2.26 -8.48 -3.26
CA GLU A 67 -1.14 -8.63 -4.22
C GLU A 67 -0.17 -9.78 -3.90
N GLN A 68 -0.38 -10.53 -2.80
CA GLN A 68 0.48 -11.66 -2.48
C GLN A 68 0.37 -12.75 -3.57
N PRO A 69 1.48 -13.22 -4.15
CA PRO A 69 1.46 -14.27 -5.14
C PRO A 69 0.91 -15.55 -4.51
N LYS A 70 -0.21 -16.03 -5.03
CA LYS A 70 -0.82 -17.28 -4.57
C LYS A 70 -0.09 -18.46 -5.18
N THR A 71 0.89 -18.98 -4.46
CA THR A 71 1.52 -20.27 -4.78
C THR A 71 0.59 -21.38 -4.35
N VAL A 72 0.22 -22.26 -5.25
CA VAL A 72 -0.60 -23.43 -4.96
C VAL A 72 0.33 -24.65 -4.92
N ILE A 73 0.31 -25.36 -3.81
CA ILE A 73 1.01 -26.64 -3.69
C ILE A 73 0.00 -27.72 -4.11
N SER A 74 0.33 -28.49 -5.14
CA SER A 74 -0.48 -29.62 -5.58
C SER A 74 -0.38 -30.78 -4.58
N ALA A 75 -1.38 -31.66 -4.55
CA ALA A 75 -1.39 -32.86 -3.71
C ALA A 75 -0.17 -33.75 -3.93
N ASN A 76 0.44 -33.69 -5.11
CA ASN A 76 1.65 -34.47 -5.47
C ASN A 76 2.97 -33.76 -5.05
N GLY A 77 2.91 -32.64 -4.32
CA GLY A 77 4.09 -31.87 -3.94
C GLY A 77 4.63 -30.94 -5.03
N ASP A 78 4.00 -30.88 -6.20
CA ASP A 78 4.34 -29.97 -7.28
C ASP A 78 4.02 -28.53 -6.86
N VAL A 79 4.86 -27.57 -7.23
CA VAL A 79 4.61 -26.15 -7.01
C VAL A 79 4.01 -25.54 -8.26
N VAL A 80 2.77 -25.07 -8.14
CA VAL A 80 2.03 -24.41 -9.22
C VAL A 80 2.08 -22.90 -9.02
N ILE A 81 2.64 -22.21 -9.99
CA ILE A 81 2.81 -20.74 -10.01
C ILE A 81 1.88 -20.18 -11.06
N LYS A 82 0.94 -19.32 -10.66
CA LYS A 82 0.03 -18.66 -11.61
C LYS A 82 0.71 -17.50 -12.30
N ARG A 83 0.38 -17.29 -13.59
CA ARG A 83 0.83 -16.12 -14.35
C ARG A 83 0.19 -14.86 -13.76
N ALA A 84 0.98 -13.84 -13.53
CA ALA A 84 0.51 -12.53 -13.09
C ALA A 84 -0.08 -11.73 -14.28
N ARG A 85 -0.74 -10.62 -14.00
CA ARG A 85 -1.38 -9.77 -15.03
C ARG A 85 -0.39 -9.15 -16.00
N ASP A 86 0.84 -8.95 -15.58
CA ASP A 86 1.97 -8.44 -16.37
C ASP A 86 2.65 -9.51 -17.25
N GLY A 87 2.12 -10.75 -17.21
CA GLY A 87 2.65 -11.88 -17.98
C GLY A 87 3.79 -12.65 -17.31
N HIS A 88 4.28 -12.19 -16.15
CA HIS A 88 5.38 -12.83 -15.43
C HIS A 88 4.88 -13.85 -14.40
N PHE A 89 5.82 -14.65 -13.90
CA PHE A 89 5.57 -15.65 -12.85
C PHE A 89 6.27 -15.20 -11.56
N TYR A 90 5.48 -14.99 -10.51
CA TYR A 90 5.99 -14.62 -9.19
C TYR A 90 5.67 -15.71 -8.20
N VAL A 91 6.63 -16.03 -7.32
CA VAL A 91 6.46 -17.02 -6.29
C VAL A 91 7.05 -16.56 -4.96
N ALA A 92 6.31 -16.79 -3.88
CA ALA A 92 6.82 -16.58 -2.54
C ALA A 92 7.75 -17.70 -2.12
N GLY A 93 8.82 -17.35 -1.42
CA GLY A 93 9.79 -18.32 -0.93
C GLY A 93 10.69 -17.72 0.14
N HIS A 94 11.83 -18.39 0.37
CA HIS A 94 12.83 -17.93 1.34
C HIS A 94 14.22 -18.10 0.77
N VAL A 95 15.08 -17.14 1.07
CA VAL A 95 16.54 -17.19 0.85
C VAL A 95 17.21 -17.12 2.20
N ASN A 96 18.01 -18.12 2.55
CA ASN A 96 18.64 -18.22 3.87
C ASN A 96 17.65 -18.02 5.03
N GLY A 97 16.45 -18.61 4.93
CA GLY A 97 15.37 -18.46 5.92
C GLY A 97 14.60 -17.15 5.91
N ASN A 98 15.02 -16.17 5.13
CA ASN A 98 14.34 -14.87 5.04
C ASN A 98 13.29 -14.86 3.92
N PRO A 99 12.05 -14.39 4.19
CA PRO A 99 10.99 -14.38 3.21
C PRO A 99 11.31 -13.44 2.04
N VAL A 100 10.98 -13.89 0.84
CA VAL A 100 11.27 -13.18 -0.40
C VAL A 100 10.20 -13.45 -1.45
N LYS A 101 9.95 -12.47 -2.32
CA LYS A 101 9.15 -12.65 -3.52
C LYS A 101 10.08 -12.80 -4.71
N PHE A 102 10.08 -13.96 -5.33
CA PHE A 102 10.84 -14.24 -6.53
C PHE A 102 10.08 -13.86 -7.80
N LEU A 103 10.78 -13.28 -8.75
CA LEU A 103 10.44 -13.33 -10.18
C LEU A 103 11.11 -14.57 -10.78
N VAL A 104 10.35 -15.45 -11.42
CA VAL A 104 10.91 -16.58 -12.15
C VAL A 104 11.51 -16.09 -13.47
N ASP A 105 12.83 -16.19 -13.58
CA ASP A 105 13.58 -15.70 -14.75
C ASP A 105 14.42 -16.82 -15.36
N THR A 106 13.95 -17.34 -16.50
CA THR A 106 14.67 -18.38 -17.26
C THR A 106 15.91 -17.87 -17.98
N GLY A 107 16.07 -16.56 -18.12
CA GLY A 107 17.25 -15.90 -18.67
C GLY A 107 18.38 -15.68 -17.65
N ALA A 108 18.07 -15.72 -16.36
CA ALA A 108 19.07 -15.60 -15.31
C ALA A 108 19.77 -16.94 -15.05
N SER A 109 21.11 -16.97 -15.07
CA SER A 109 21.89 -18.17 -14.78
C SER A 109 21.84 -18.59 -13.31
N LEU A 110 21.75 -17.64 -12.40
CA LEU A 110 21.78 -17.85 -10.95
C LEU A 110 20.53 -17.26 -10.29
N VAL A 111 20.19 -17.77 -9.12
CA VAL A 111 19.33 -17.02 -8.19
C VAL A 111 20.05 -15.71 -7.86
N GLY A 112 19.35 -14.60 -7.99
CA GLY A 112 19.91 -13.28 -7.75
C GLY A 112 19.11 -12.52 -6.70
N VAL A 113 19.79 -11.74 -5.86
CA VAL A 113 19.18 -10.88 -4.85
C VAL A 113 19.78 -9.48 -4.86
N SER A 114 19.04 -8.51 -4.38
CA SER A 114 19.58 -7.15 -4.19
C SER A 114 20.54 -7.10 -3.00
N GLU A 115 21.44 -6.11 -3.01
CA GLU A 115 22.37 -5.88 -1.90
C GLU A 115 21.60 -5.64 -0.58
N LYS A 116 20.53 -4.84 -0.63
CA LYS A 116 19.68 -4.56 0.51
C LYS A 116 19.06 -5.84 1.11
N PHE A 117 18.59 -6.76 0.25
CA PHE A 117 18.06 -8.02 0.71
C PHE A 117 19.16 -8.92 1.29
N ALA A 118 20.31 -8.98 0.62
CA ALA A 118 21.44 -9.78 1.09
C ALA A 118 21.87 -9.40 2.52
N GLN A 119 21.98 -8.12 2.80
CA GLN A 119 22.28 -7.61 4.15
C GLN A 119 21.23 -8.07 5.17
N LYS A 120 19.95 -7.93 4.86
CA LYS A 120 18.84 -8.37 5.71
C LYS A 120 18.85 -9.89 5.95
N ALA A 121 19.22 -10.66 4.93
CA ALA A 121 19.26 -12.12 4.97
C ALA A 121 20.56 -12.69 5.58
N GLY A 122 21.47 -11.85 6.04
CA GLY A 122 22.76 -12.26 6.60
C GLY A 122 23.68 -12.91 5.57
N LEU A 123 23.52 -12.58 4.28
CA LEU A 123 24.38 -13.05 3.20
C LEU A 123 25.63 -12.19 3.13
N VAL A 124 26.64 -12.56 3.92
CA VAL A 124 27.89 -11.80 4.10
C VAL A 124 29.02 -12.44 3.29
N GLY A 125 29.99 -11.64 2.83
CA GLY A 125 31.14 -12.10 2.07
C GLY A 125 30.77 -12.48 0.63
N GLY A 126 31.46 -13.45 0.08
CA GLY A 126 31.30 -13.92 -1.28
C GLY A 126 32.43 -13.53 -2.22
N GLU A 127 32.45 -14.13 -3.40
CA GLU A 127 33.46 -13.87 -4.43
C GLU A 127 33.03 -12.73 -5.32
N PRO A 128 33.81 -11.64 -5.45
CA PRO A 128 33.50 -10.55 -6.37
C PRO A 128 33.37 -11.07 -7.81
N THR A 129 32.42 -10.55 -8.53
CA THR A 129 32.18 -10.90 -9.94
C THR A 129 31.51 -9.76 -10.69
N VAL A 130 31.47 -9.89 -12.01
CA VAL A 130 30.72 -8.99 -12.89
C VAL A 130 29.67 -9.82 -13.61
N PHE A 131 28.40 -9.47 -13.42
CA PHE A 131 27.28 -10.08 -14.12
C PHE A 131 27.04 -9.37 -15.45
N LYS A 132 26.89 -10.15 -16.51
CA LYS A 132 26.43 -9.62 -17.80
C LYS A 132 24.90 -9.65 -17.81
N THR A 133 24.29 -8.49 -17.91
CA THR A 133 22.84 -8.33 -17.94
C THR A 133 22.37 -7.70 -19.25
N ALA A 134 21.08 -7.70 -19.53
CA ALA A 134 20.51 -7.02 -20.68
C ALA A 134 20.80 -5.50 -20.68
N ASN A 135 20.99 -4.92 -19.50
CA ASN A 135 21.27 -3.49 -19.32
C ASN A 135 22.80 -3.18 -19.26
N GLY A 136 23.65 -4.17 -19.47
CA GLY A 136 25.09 -4.02 -19.40
C GLY A 136 25.73 -4.84 -18.28
N GLU A 137 26.95 -4.46 -17.91
CA GLU A 137 27.71 -5.12 -16.86
C GLU A 137 27.33 -4.58 -15.49
N LEU A 138 27.13 -5.50 -14.54
CA LEU A 138 26.75 -5.19 -13.16
C LEU A 138 27.78 -5.81 -12.22
N SER A 139 28.47 -5.01 -11.45
CA SER A 139 29.36 -5.47 -10.40
C SER A 139 28.58 -6.06 -9.24
N GLY A 140 29.05 -7.18 -8.72
CA GLY A 140 28.43 -7.86 -7.60
C GLY A 140 29.32 -8.95 -7.02
N ARG A 141 28.72 -9.88 -6.30
CA ARG A 141 29.43 -11.01 -5.71
C ARG A 141 28.56 -12.28 -5.74
N ILE A 142 29.20 -13.44 -5.65
CA ILE A 142 28.56 -14.75 -5.58
C ILE A 142 28.77 -15.34 -4.19
N ILE A 143 27.67 -15.72 -3.54
CA ILE A 143 27.69 -16.43 -2.27
C ILE A 143 27.28 -17.88 -2.51
N ALA A 144 28.10 -18.82 -2.04
CA ALA A 144 27.86 -20.25 -2.16
C ALA A 144 27.07 -20.81 -0.95
N ASN A 145 26.53 -22.01 -1.11
CA ASN A 145 25.87 -22.78 -0.07
C ASN A 145 24.62 -22.11 0.55
N VAL A 146 23.89 -21.34 -0.23
CA VAL A 146 22.66 -20.69 0.24
C VAL A 146 21.47 -21.62 0.09
N PRO A 147 20.67 -21.88 1.15
CA PRO A 147 19.43 -22.61 1.06
C PRO A 147 18.31 -21.74 0.49
N ILE A 148 17.58 -22.30 -0.48
CA ILE A 148 16.42 -21.66 -1.14
C ILE A 148 15.20 -22.53 -0.92
N HIS A 149 14.09 -21.91 -0.52
CA HIS A 149 12.80 -22.57 -0.35
C HIS A 149 11.75 -21.90 -1.25
N VAL A 150 10.97 -22.70 -1.97
CA VAL A 150 9.87 -22.23 -2.81
C VAL A 150 8.68 -23.19 -2.63
N GLY A 151 7.62 -22.74 -1.97
CA GLY A 151 6.50 -23.60 -1.62
C GLY A 151 6.93 -24.80 -0.78
N SER A 152 6.68 -26.03 -1.26
CA SER A 152 7.11 -27.30 -0.64
C SER A 152 8.53 -27.71 -1.00
N ILE A 153 9.20 -26.98 -1.88
CA ILE A 153 10.52 -27.34 -2.42
C ILE A 153 11.61 -26.64 -1.61
N ALA A 154 12.60 -27.42 -1.18
CA ALA A 154 13.83 -26.92 -0.56
C ALA A 154 15.04 -27.38 -1.35
N VAL A 155 15.93 -26.46 -1.69
CA VAL A 155 17.20 -26.76 -2.37
C VAL A 155 18.33 -26.10 -1.57
N SER A 156 19.29 -26.90 -1.14
CA SER A 156 20.48 -26.42 -0.44
C SER A 156 21.69 -26.34 -1.38
N GLY A 157 22.72 -25.62 -0.95
CA GLY A 157 23.99 -25.57 -1.67
C GLY A 157 23.97 -24.74 -2.95
N LEU A 158 23.02 -23.85 -3.11
CA LEU A 158 22.94 -23.01 -4.30
C LEU A 158 23.92 -21.83 -4.23
N ARG A 159 24.38 -21.42 -5.40
CA ARG A 159 25.11 -20.17 -5.59
C ARG A 159 24.09 -19.04 -5.83
N VAL A 160 24.22 -17.96 -5.08
CA VAL A 160 23.36 -16.79 -5.17
C VAL A 160 24.19 -15.58 -5.58
N GLY A 161 23.77 -14.89 -6.63
CA GLY A 161 24.34 -13.61 -7.04
C GLY A 161 23.77 -12.48 -6.21
N VAL A 162 24.63 -11.63 -5.70
CA VAL A 162 24.26 -10.40 -4.97
C VAL A 162 24.73 -9.20 -5.77
N GLY A 163 23.88 -8.20 -5.92
CA GLY A 163 24.16 -6.99 -6.67
C GLY A 163 23.04 -6.59 -7.63
N LEU A 164 21.95 -7.35 -7.69
CA LEU A 164 20.79 -6.93 -8.48
C LEU A 164 20.27 -5.57 -7.99
N GLU A 165 19.87 -4.74 -8.92
CA GLU A 165 19.09 -3.55 -8.57
C GLU A 165 17.76 -4.00 -7.95
N GLY A 166 17.42 -3.40 -6.80
CA GLY A 166 16.16 -3.69 -6.14
C GLY A 166 14.98 -3.25 -7.02
N HIS A 167 13.96 -4.08 -7.11
CA HIS A 167 12.74 -3.77 -7.85
C HIS A 167 11.56 -3.69 -6.88
N GLU A 168 10.58 -2.81 -7.16
CA GLU A 168 9.42 -2.64 -6.27
C GLU A 168 8.51 -3.87 -6.23
N VAL A 169 8.47 -4.64 -7.31
CA VAL A 169 7.56 -5.76 -7.49
C VAL A 169 8.12 -7.09 -6.98
N TYR A 170 9.45 -7.27 -6.97
CA TYR A 170 10.12 -8.49 -6.52
C TYR A 170 11.43 -8.17 -5.81
N ASP A 171 11.85 -9.09 -4.92
CA ASP A 171 13.06 -8.95 -4.12
C ASP A 171 14.25 -9.74 -4.70
N ALA A 172 13.94 -10.77 -5.50
CA ALA A 172 14.93 -11.70 -6.04
C ALA A 172 14.51 -12.31 -7.39
N LEU A 173 15.48 -12.76 -8.16
CA LEU A 173 15.29 -13.58 -9.36
C LEU A 173 15.50 -15.06 -9.03
N LEU A 174 14.61 -15.91 -9.54
CA LEU A 174 14.72 -17.36 -9.45
C LEU A 174 15.29 -17.89 -10.77
N GLY A 175 16.60 -18.06 -10.82
CA GLY A 175 17.33 -18.41 -12.05
C GLY A 175 17.50 -19.90 -12.31
N GLN A 176 18.23 -20.21 -13.39
CA GLN A 176 18.42 -21.55 -13.93
C GLN A 176 19.11 -22.52 -12.98
N ASN A 177 20.02 -22.09 -12.11
CA ASN A 177 20.67 -22.99 -11.16
C ASN A 177 19.69 -23.58 -10.12
N PHE A 178 18.51 -22.96 -9.93
CA PHE A 178 17.40 -23.54 -9.18
C PHE A 178 16.47 -24.32 -10.13
N LEU A 179 15.99 -23.69 -11.21
CA LEU A 179 14.97 -24.23 -12.11
C LEU A 179 15.40 -25.54 -12.76
N SER A 180 16.67 -25.69 -13.14
CA SER A 180 17.22 -26.89 -13.77
C SER A 180 17.18 -28.16 -12.91
N LYS A 181 16.88 -28.05 -11.62
CA LYS A 181 16.71 -29.20 -10.72
C LYS A 181 15.31 -29.83 -10.80
N PHE A 182 14.42 -29.22 -11.56
CA PHE A 182 13.01 -29.60 -11.68
C PHE A 182 12.61 -29.77 -13.15
N ASP A 183 11.54 -30.49 -13.37
CA ASP A 183 10.83 -30.48 -14.63
C ASP A 183 9.89 -29.28 -14.61
N VAL A 184 10.15 -28.33 -15.51
CA VAL A 184 9.38 -27.09 -15.62
C VAL A 184 8.37 -27.26 -16.74
N LEU A 185 7.08 -27.31 -16.37
CA LEU A 185 5.99 -27.37 -17.35
C LEU A 185 5.33 -25.99 -17.42
N LEU A 186 5.39 -25.40 -18.60
CA LEU A 186 4.72 -24.11 -18.85
C LEU A 186 3.40 -24.37 -19.55
N ARG A 187 2.31 -23.93 -18.95
CA ARG A 187 0.95 -23.90 -19.53
C ARG A 187 0.50 -22.47 -19.70
N GLN A 188 -0.65 -22.24 -20.39
CA GLN A 188 -1.12 -20.88 -20.72
C GLN A 188 -1.02 -19.89 -19.57
N ASP A 189 -1.56 -20.24 -18.39
CA ASP A 189 -1.68 -19.34 -17.24
C ASP A 189 -0.95 -19.84 -15.98
N GLN A 190 -0.12 -20.88 -16.12
CA GLN A 190 0.59 -21.44 -14.97
C GLN A 190 1.91 -22.11 -15.37
N MET A 191 2.85 -22.05 -14.44
CA MET A 191 4.10 -22.79 -14.45
C MET A 191 4.06 -23.83 -13.33
N ILE A 192 4.44 -25.05 -13.64
CA ILE A 192 4.47 -26.17 -12.67
C ILE A 192 5.92 -26.61 -12.51
N LEU A 193 6.41 -26.57 -11.29
CA LEU A 193 7.71 -27.13 -10.92
C LEU A 193 7.49 -28.52 -10.30
N ARG A 194 7.94 -29.56 -10.99
CA ARG A 194 7.85 -30.95 -10.57
C ARG A 194 9.21 -31.47 -10.17
N LYS A 195 9.30 -32.16 -9.05
CA LYS A 195 10.53 -32.85 -8.63
C LYS A 195 10.80 -34.00 -9.60
N ARG A 196 12.05 -34.08 -10.04
CA ARG A 196 12.56 -35.22 -10.82
C ARG A 196 12.68 -36.48 -9.97
#